data_3cfc838b22212209d6793728736e1088
#
_entry.id   3cfc838b22212209d6793728736e1088
#
_cell.length_a   1.000
_cell.length_b   1.000
_cell.length_c   1.000
_cell.angle_alpha   90.00
_cell.angle_beta   90.00
_cell.angle_gamma   90.00
#
_symmetry.space_group_name_H-M   'P 1'
#
loop_
_entity.id
_entity.type
_entity.pdbx_description
1 polymer ?
#
loop_
_entity_poly.entity_id
_entity_poly.type
_entity_poly.pdbx_seq_one_letter_code
_entity_poly.pdbx_strand_id
1 'polypeptide(L)'
;METRHLRRLLQGPTQCESDIESLILILEAVIELVSIPDNDFCWSSWADELDAKTELQALIHSLKAGTLPERLKVAVLFAPTGPLQELGMSSGWADTFLRVAGKFDEVEALLW
;
A
#
# COMPACT_ATOMS: atom_id res chain seq x y z
N MET A 1 14.04 -7.03 9.03
CA MET A 1 12.84 -6.66 8.25
C MET A 1 12.87 -5.17 7.96
N GLU A 2 12.68 -4.80 6.71
CA GLU A 2 12.73 -3.40 6.31
C GLU A 2 11.35 -2.75 6.46
N THR A 3 11.25 -1.69 7.26
CA THR A 3 10.01 -0.95 7.47
C THR A 3 10.24 0.56 7.42
N ARG A 4 11.28 0.99 6.71
CA ARG A 4 11.67 2.39 6.63
C ARG A 4 10.57 3.28 6.06
N HIS A 5 9.96 2.86 4.96
CA HIS A 5 8.90 3.64 4.32
C HIS A 5 7.64 3.68 5.17
N LEU A 6 7.30 2.55 5.78
CA LEU A 6 6.14 2.47 6.66
C LEU A 6 6.27 3.42 7.86
N ARG A 7 7.45 3.42 8.49
CA ARG A 7 7.69 4.32 9.62
C ARG A 7 7.64 5.78 9.20
N ARG A 8 8.24 6.12 8.07
CA ARG A 8 8.20 7.49 7.54
C ARG A 8 6.77 7.93 7.28
N LEU A 9 5.95 7.06 6.69
CA LEU A 9 4.55 7.36 6.39
C LEU A 9 3.73 7.63 7.64
N LEU A 10 3.93 6.85 8.72
CA LEU A 10 3.07 6.88 9.90
C LEU A 10 3.56 7.78 11.03
N GLN A 11 4.76 8.35 10.95
CA GLN A 11 5.36 9.14 12.04
C GLN A 11 5.05 10.64 11.98
N GLY A 12 3.96 11.04 11.37
CA GLY A 12 3.57 12.45 11.34
C GLY A 12 3.16 12.89 9.95
N PRO A 13 3.10 14.21 9.69
CA PRO A 13 2.71 14.70 8.37
C PRO A 13 3.66 14.19 7.30
N THR A 14 3.11 13.67 6.20
CA THR A 14 3.89 13.20 5.08
C THR A 14 4.46 14.43 4.35
N GLN A 15 5.78 14.55 4.34
CA GLN A 15 6.45 15.67 3.68
C GLN A 15 7.01 15.22 2.33
N CYS A 16 6.11 15.08 1.36
CA CYS A 16 6.51 14.78 0.00
C CYS A 16 6.29 16.02 -0.87
N GLU A 17 7.09 16.16 -1.93
CA GLU A 17 7.01 17.33 -2.82
C GLU A 17 5.74 17.35 -3.65
N SER A 18 5.10 16.19 -3.84
CA SER A 18 3.89 16.09 -4.64
C SER A 18 2.99 14.95 -4.14
N ASP A 19 1.73 14.97 -4.57
CA ASP A 19 0.79 13.91 -4.24
C ASP A 19 1.17 12.58 -4.89
N ILE A 20 1.82 12.63 -6.05
CA ILE A 20 2.36 11.42 -6.71
C ILE A 20 3.44 10.79 -5.83
N GLU A 21 4.36 11.59 -5.27
CA GLU A 21 5.38 11.07 -4.37
C GLU A 21 4.78 10.50 -3.10
N SER A 22 3.71 11.13 -2.59
CA SER A 22 3.00 10.60 -1.43
C SER A 22 2.39 9.24 -1.72
N LEU A 23 1.80 9.06 -2.90
CA LEU A 23 1.24 7.76 -3.29
C LEU A 23 2.34 6.72 -3.45
N ILE A 24 3.48 7.08 -4.03
CA ILE A 24 4.62 6.17 -4.14
C ILE A 24 5.08 5.73 -2.75
N LEU A 25 5.19 6.65 -1.79
CA LEU A 25 5.58 6.31 -0.43
C LEU A 25 4.58 5.34 0.21
N ILE A 26 3.27 5.57 0.01
CA ILE A 26 2.23 4.69 0.51
C ILE A 26 2.40 3.28 -0.07
N LEU A 27 2.61 3.16 -1.37
CA LEU A 27 2.78 1.85 -2.02
C LEU A 27 4.07 1.17 -1.58
N GLU A 28 5.15 1.92 -1.36
CA GLU A 28 6.39 1.35 -0.83
C GLU A 28 6.20 0.84 0.60
N ALA A 29 5.44 1.57 1.42
CA ALA A 29 5.09 1.13 2.78
C ALA A 29 4.27 -0.17 2.74
N VAL A 30 3.35 -0.27 1.78
CA VAL A 30 2.53 -1.48 1.61
C VAL A 30 3.39 -2.67 1.17
N ILE A 31 4.39 -2.45 0.32
CA ILE A 31 5.32 -3.51 -0.06
C ILE A 31 6.04 -4.03 1.19
N GLU A 32 6.41 -3.15 2.12
CA GLU A 32 7.02 -3.57 3.38
C GLU A 32 6.07 -4.43 4.21
N LEU A 33 4.79 -4.08 4.25
CA LEU A 33 3.79 -4.88 4.96
C LEU A 33 3.61 -6.26 4.35
N VAL A 34 3.49 -6.37 3.02
CA VAL A 34 3.31 -7.67 2.36
C VAL A 34 4.58 -8.51 2.39
N SER A 35 5.71 -7.90 2.71
CA SER A 35 7.00 -8.59 2.80
C SER A 35 7.33 -9.09 4.22
N ILE A 36 6.46 -8.85 5.20
CA ILE A 36 6.68 -9.33 6.56
C ILE A 36 6.72 -10.85 6.56
N PRO A 37 7.75 -11.46 7.18
CA PRO A 37 7.81 -12.92 7.29
C PRO A 37 6.57 -13.46 8.00
N ASP A 38 6.14 -14.64 7.62
CA ASP A 38 5.00 -15.34 8.21
C ASP A 38 3.62 -14.73 7.91
N ASN A 39 3.53 -13.82 6.92
CA ASN A 39 2.23 -13.38 6.43
C ASN A 39 1.42 -14.57 5.91
N ASP A 40 0.12 -14.56 6.21
CA ASP A 40 -0.80 -15.61 5.79
C ASP A 40 -1.61 -15.13 4.57
N PHE A 41 -1.23 -15.63 3.40
CA PHE A 41 -1.89 -15.27 2.13
C PHE A 41 -3.11 -16.13 1.81
N CYS A 42 -3.48 -17.10 2.66
CA CYS A 42 -4.56 -18.04 2.38
C CYS A 42 -5.91 -17.37 2.10
N TRP A 43 -6.18 -16.26 2.75
CA TRP A 43 -7.45 -15.54 2.64
C TRP A 43 -7.39 -14.32 1.73
N SER A 44 -6.22 -14.07 1.12
CA SER A 44 -6.00 -12.94 0.23
C SER A 44 -6.21 -13.37 -1.23
N SER A 45 -6.53 -12.38 -2.09
CA SER A 45 -6.56 -12.59 -3.53
C SER A 45 -5.18 -12.82 -4.12
N TRP A 46 -4.11 -12.48 -3.38
CA TRP A 46 -2.74 -12.76 -3.80
C TRP A 46 -2.36 -14.19 -3.40
N ALA A 47 -1.68 -14.88 -4.31
CA ALA A 47 -1.22 -16.25 -4.05
C ALA A 47 -0.09 -16.30 -3.03
N ASP A 48 0.82 -15.32 -3.08
CA ASP A 48 1.99 -15.26 -2.21
C ASP A 48 2.59 -13.84 -2.21
N GLU A 49 3.70 -13.68 -1.50
CA GLU A 49 4.41 -12.41 -1.39
C GLU A 49 4.85 -11.89 -2.76
N LEU A 50 5.35 -12.75 -3.63
CA LEU A 50 5.83 -12.34 -4.95
C LEU A 50 4.69 -11.78 -5.80
N ASP A 51 3.52 -12.41 -5.76
CA ASP A 51 2.33 -11.96 -6.47
C ASP A 51 1.93 -10.55 -6.02
N ALA A 52 1.87 -10.33 -4.71
CA ALA A 52 1.54 -9.02 -4.14
C ALA A 52 2.57 -7.95 -4.54
N LYS A 53 3.85 -8.27 -4.40
CA LYS A 53 4.92 -7.32 -4.72
C LYS A 53 4.95 -6.96 -6.19
N THR A 54 4.70 -7.93 -7.07
CA THR A 54 4.68 -7.70 -8.51
C THR A 54 3.61 -6.67 -8.89
N GLU A 55 2.41 -6.82 -8.34
CA GLU A 55 1.31 -5.88 -8.60
C GLU A 55 1.64 -4.48 -8.08
N LEU A 56 2.14 -4.39 -6.85
CA LEU A 56 2.46 -3.11 -6.23
C LEU A 56 3.63 -2.41 -6.93
N GLN A 57 4.66 -3.16 -7.31
CA GLN A 57 5.81 -2.59 -8.02
C GLN A 57 5.42 -2.08 -9.40
N ALA A 58 4.48 -2.74 -10.08
CA ALA A 58 3.99 -2.27 -11.38
C ALA A 58 3.32 -0.90 -11.25
N LEU A 59 2.54 -0.68 -10.19
CA LEU A 59 1.91 0.61 -9.93
C LEU A 59 2.95 1.70 -9.64
N ILE A 60 3.95 1.38 -8.81
CA ILE A 60 5.03 2.32 -8.51
C ILE A 60 5.80 2.69 -9.78
N HIS A 61 6.08 1.69 -10.61
CA HIS A 61 6.80 1.91 -11.87
C HIS A 61 6.04 2.89 -12.77
N SER A 62 4.72 2.69 -12.91
CA SER A 62 3.88 3.60 -13.70
C SER A 62 3.92 5.03 -13.16
N LEU A 63 3.84 5.20 -11.85
CA LEU A 63 3.88 6.50 -11.21
C LEU A 63 5.22 7.20 -11.43
N LYS A 64 6.32 6.46 -11.31
CA LYS A 64 7.67 7.02 -11.55
C LYS A 64 7.89 7.39 -13.02
N ALA A 65 7.19 6.73 -13.92
CA ALA A 65 7.24 7.05 -15.35
C ALA A 65 6.31 8.21 -15.72
N GLY A 66 5.58 8.77 -14.78
CA GLY A 66 4.68 9.90 -15.02
C GLY A 66 3.28 9.51 -15.44
N THR A 67 2.89 8.23 -15.32
CA THR A 67 1.58 7.75 -15.68
C THR A 67 0.75 7.48 -14.43
N LEU A 68 -0.37 8.17 -14.26
CA LEU A 68 -1.29 7.92 -13.15
C LEU A 68 -2.17 6.71 -13.48
N PRO A 69 -2.14 5.63 -12.65
CA PRO A 69 -3.02 4.49 -12.86
C PRO A 69 -4.49 4.87 -12.70
N GLU A 70 -5.37 4.02 -13.21
CA GLU A 70 -6.80 4.20 -12.97
C GLU A 70 -7.09 4.13 -11.47
N ARG A 71 -7.96 5.04 -11.00
CA ARG A 71 -8.31 5.13 -9.57
C ARG A 71 -8.71 3.78 -8.98
N LEU A 72 -9.60 3.05 -9.66
CA LEU A 72 -10.11 1.78 -9.14
C LEU A 72 -9.02 0.74 -8.96
N LYS A 73 -7.99 0.73 -9.80
CA LYS A 73 -6.90 -0.24 -9.66
C LYS A 73 -6.12 -0.05 -8.37
N VAL A 74 -6.03 1.19 -7.90
CA VAL A 74 -5.32 1.50 -6.66
C VAL A 74 -6.28 1.43 -5.48
N ALA A 75 -7.47 2.04 -5.60
CA ALA A 75 -8.44 2.13 -4.51
C ALA A 75 -8.89 0.76 -4.01
N VAL A 76 -9.03 -0.23 -4.90
CA VAL A 76 -9.46 -1.58 -4.49
C VAL A 76 -8.48 -2.23 -3.51
N LEU A 77 -7.20 -1.88 -3.59
CA LEU A 77 -6.18 -2.42 -2.68
C LEU A 77 -6.45 -1.98 -1.23
N PHE A 78 -6.98 -0.77 -1.06
CA PHE A 78 -7.21 -0.17 0.26
C PHE A 78 -8.66 -0.29 0.73
N ALA A 79 -9.52 -0.91 -0.07
CA ALA A 79 -10.94 -1.08 0.29
C ALA A 79 -11.10 -1.98 1.51
N PRO A 80 -12.18 -1.79 2.31
CA PRO A 80 -12.42 -2.61 3.51
C PRO A 80 -12.49 -4.11 3.27
N THR A 81 -12.82 -4.54 2.06
CA THR A 81 -12.86 -5.97 1.70
C THR A 81 -11.76 -6.31 0.69
N GLY A 82 -10.77 -5.44 0.56
CA GLY A 82 -9.70 -5.63 -0.40
C GLY A 82 -8.59 -6.55 0.11
N PRO A 83 -7.61 -6.84 -0.76
CA PRO A 83 -6.57 -7.81 -0.44
C PRO A 83 -5.68 -7.41 0.74
N LEU A 84 -5.43 -6.12 0.93
CA LEU A 84 -4.58 -5.65 2.03
C LEU A 84 -5.26 -5.85 3.38
N GLN A 85 -6.56 -5.56 3.48
CA GLN A 85 -7.26 -5.79 4.73
C GLN A 85 -7.34 -7.28 5.04
N GLU A 86 -7.64 -8.11 4.06
CA GLU A 86 -7.69 -9.55 4.24
C GLU A 86 -6.34 -10.09 4.74
N LEU A 87 -5.25 -9.69 4.09
CA LEU A 87 -3.92 -10.11 4.48
C LEU A 87 -3.55 -9.60 5.88
N GLY A 88 -3.87 -8.35 6.17
CA GLY A 88 -3.59 -7.75 7.48
C GLY A 88 -4.32 -8.44 8.61
N MET A 89 -5.58 -8.81 8.39
CA MET A 89 -6.37 -9.52 9.41
C MET A 89 -5.81 -10.89 9.67
N SER A 90 -5.43 -11.64 8.64
CA SER A 90 -4.89 -12.99 8.82
C SER A 90 -3.44 -12.99 9.29
N SER A 91 -2.72 -11.88 9.14
CA SER A 91 -1.30 -11.77 9.47
C SER A 91 -1.01 -10.94 10.72
N GLY A 92 -2.02 -10.30 11.31
CA GLY A 92 -1.88 -9.59 12.59
C GLY A 92 -1.51 -8.12 12.50
N TRP A 93 -1.62 -7.47 11.32
CA TRP A 93 -1.32 -6.05 11.18
C TRP A 93 -2.50 -5.21 10.65
N ALA A 94 -3.73 -5.65 10.94
CA ALA A 94 -4.93 -4.94 10.49
C ALA A 94 -4.98 -3.48 10.97
N ASP A 95 -4.58 -3.21 12.22
CA ASP A 95 -4.59 -1.85 12.76
C ASP A 95 -3.60 -0.95 12.02
N THR A 96 -2.42 -1.47 11.71
CA THR A 96 -1.42 -0.73 10.93
C THR A 96 -1.95 -0.44 9.53
N PHE A 97 -2.61 -1.43 8.92
CA PHE A 97 -3.23 -1.22 7.61
C PHE A 97 -4.24 -0.08 7.64
N LEU A 98 -5.10 0.01 8.66
CA LEU A 98 -6.09 1.08 8.76
C LEU A 98 -5.44 2.46 8.78
N ARG A 99 -4.30 2.59 9.43
CA ARG A 99 -3.56 3.85 9.45
C ARG A 99 -3.01 4.19 8.05
N VAL A 100 -2.49 3.20 7.35
CA VAL A 100 -2.01 3.39 5.98
C VAL A 100 -3.16 3.74 5.05
N ALA A 101 -4.29 3.07 5.20
CA ALA A 101 -5.48 3.36 4.39
C ALA A 101 -5.98 4.79 4.59
N GLY A 102 -5.90 5.31 5.82
CA GLY A 102 -6.22 6.70 6.11
C GLY A 102 -5.33 7.68 5.35
N LYS A 103 -4.03 7.37 5.24
CA LYS A 103 -3.11 8.17 4.44
C LYS A 103 -3.45 8.10 2.96
N PHE A 104 -3.82 6.91 2.48
CA PHE A 104 -4.26 6.76 1.09
C PHE A 104 -5.51 7.61 0.80
N ASP A 105 -6.49 7.60 1.70
CA ASP A 105 -7.71 8.39 1.51
C ASP A 105 -7.40 9.87 1.31
N GLU A 106 -6.47 10.42 2.08
CA GLU A 106 -6.05 11.81 1.95
C GLU A 106 -5.46 12.09 0.57
N VAL A 107 -4.60 11.22 0.10
CA VAL A 107 -3.92 11.37 -1.20
C VAL A 107 -4.88 11.12 -2.35
N GLU A 108 -5.77 10.15 -2.21
CA GLU A 108 -6.76 9.83 -3.22
C GLU A 108 -7.62 11.05 -3.57
N ALA A 109 -8.05 11.79 -2.56
CA ALA A 109 -8.88 12.98 -2.76
C ALA A 109 -8.14 14.07 -3.54
N LEU A 110 -6.82 14.09 -3.49
CA LEU A 110 -6.00 15.10 -4.16
C LEU A 110 -5.60 14.69 -5.59
N LEU A 111 -5.52 13.40 -5.87
CA LEU A 111 -5.06 12.89 -7.16
C LEU A 111 -6.20 12.64 -8.15
N TRP A 112 -7.33 12.23 -7.69
CA TRP A 112 -8.49 11.90 -8.48
C TRP A 112 -9.73 12.66 -8.01
#